data_ad65f8e64e68b665de8d3d988f1b68bb
#
_entry.id   ad65f8e64e68b665de8d3d988f1b68bb
#
_cell.length_a   1.000
_cell.length_b   1.000
_cell.length_c   1.000
_cell.angle_alpha   90.00
_cell.angle_beta   90.00
_cell.angle_gamma   90.00
#
_symmetry.space_group_name_H-M   'P 1'
#
loop_
_entity.id
_entity.type
_entity.pdbx_description
1 polymer ?
#
loop_
_entity_poly.entity_id
_entity_poly.type
_entity_poly.pdbx_seq_one_letter_code
_entity_poly.pdbx_strand_id
1 'polypeptide(L)'
;STADSYLIVSVQSCVHDVYKTFDPDMSEKKELILTRVFAVIMPLGALAIALYMKNAYQILMFAWSFYAAAAGLPAFAALYWKKATTAGILSGMIAGFTVCIGWKLAGLPFGLGATIPGAIACAAALVIVSLATYKKSPSPFLDPYAAKT
;
A
#
# COMPACT_ATOMS: atom_id res chain seq x y z
N SER A 1 -13.82 -0.41 -19.34
CA SER A 1 -12.54 0.26 -19.68
C SER A 1 -11.73 0.57 -18.42
N THR A 2 -12.32 1.19 -17.39
CA THR A 2 -11.61 1.54 -16.15
C THR A 2 -11.13 0.31 -15.37
N ALA A 3 -11.95 -0.74 -15.30
CA ALA A 3 -11.59 -1.99 -14.62
C ALA A 3 -10.39 -2.68 -15.30
N ASP A 4 -10.34 -2.67 -16.62
CA ASP A 4 -9.22 -3.25 -17.37
C ASP A 4 -7.91 -2.50 -17.10
N SER A 5 -7.99 -1.16 -17.05
CA SER A 5 -6.81 -0.33 -16.75
C SER A 5 -6.28 -0.59 -15.34
N TYR A 6 -7.15 -0.66 -14.34
CA TYR A 6 -6.73 -1.00 -12.97
C TYR A 6 -6.16 -2.41 -12.86
N LEU A 7 -6.74 -3.37 -13.58
CA LEU A 7 -6.23 -4.73 -13.61
C LEU A 7 -4.81 -4.78 -14.18
N ILE A 8 -4.60 -4.16 -15.34
CA ILE A 8 -3.30 -4.13 -16.01
C ILE A 8 -2.25 -3.48 -15.10
N VAL A 9 -2.54 -2.33 -14.52
CA VAL A 9 -1.61 -1.64 -13.61
C VAL A 9 -1.31 -2.50 -12.39
N SER A 10 -2.32 -3.12 -11.78
CA SER A 10 -2.12 -3.98 -10.59
C SER A 10 -1.26 -5.20 -10.91
N VAL A 11 -1.50 -5.86 -12.03
CA VAL A 11 -0.70 -7.01 -12.49
C VAL A 11 0.74 -6.58 -12.76
N GLN A 12 0.91 -5.44 -13.43
CA GLN A 12 2.23 -4.92 -13.76
C GLN A 12 3.03 -4.54 -12.51
N SER A 13 2.41 -3.89 -11.52
CA SER A 13 3.04 -3.62 -10.23
C SER A 13 3.43 -4.90 -9.48
N CYS A 14 2.59 -5.92 -9.48
CA CYS A 14 2.95 -7.19 -8.84
C CYS A 14 4.12 -7.89 -9.53
N VAL A 15 4.16 -7.91 -10.84
CA VAL A 15 5.22 -8.61 -11.59
C VAL A 15 6.50 -7.77 -11.63
N HIS A 16 6.39 -6.50 -12.02
CA HIS A 16 7.55 -5.64 -12.24
C HIS A 16 8.13 -5.11 -10.91
N ASP A 17 7.29 -4.59 -10.02
CA ASP A 17 7.80 -3.90 -8.82
C ASP A 17 8.12 -4.88 -7.69
N VAL A 18 7.30 -5.95 -7.54
CA VAL A 18 7.48 -6.93 -6.47
C VAL A 18 8.36 -8.08 -6.92
N TYR A 19 7.98 -8.81 -7.97
CA TYR A 19 8.69 -10.02 -8.35
C TYR A 19 10.09 -9.74 -8.90
N LYS A 20 10.27 -8.72 -9.72
CA LYS A 20 11.57 -8.34 -10.28
C LYS A 20 12.56 -7.83 -9.23
N THR A 21 12.08 -7.39 -8.07
CA THR A 21 12.93 -7.06 -6.93
C THR A 21 13.62 -8.31 -6.34
N PHE A 22 12.98 -9.50 -6.46
CA PHE A 22 13.54 -10.76 -5.99
C PHE A 22 14.34 -11.51 -7.07
N ASP A 23 14.04 -11.29 -8.35
CA ASP A 23 14.72 -11.91 -9.50
C ASP A 23 15.04 -10.83 -10.56
N PRO A 24 16.12 -10.03 -10.37
CA PRO A 24 16.47 -8.92 -11.27
C PRO A 24 16.77 -9.36 -12.70
N ASP A 25 17.29 -10.58 -12.89
CA ASP A 25 17.71 -11.15 -14.18
C ASP A 25 16.60 -12.01 -14.82
N MET A 26 15.35 -11.74 -14.45
CA MET A 26 14.19 -12.47 -14.98
C MET A 26 14.11 -12.39 -16.51
N SER A 27 14.00 -13.55 -17.17
CA SER A 27 13.84 -13.59 -18.63
C SER A 27 12.46 -13.06 -19.04
N GLU A 28 12.37 -12.41 -20.22
CA GLU A 28 11.12 -11.86 -20.78
C GLU A 28 9.99 -12.91 -20.87
N LYS A 29 10.34 -14.18 -21.14
CA LYS A 29 9.37 -15.27 -21.18
C LYS A 29 8.75 -15.55 -19.81
N LYS A 30 9.54 -15.48 -18.76
CA LYS A 30 9.10 -15.65 -17.37
C LYS A 30 8.18 -14.50 -16.94
N GLU A 31 8.55 -13.26 -17.28
CA GLU A 31 7.76 -12.05 -17.04
C GLU A 31 6.38 -12.15 -17.70
N LEU A 32 6.33 -12.58 -18.97
CA LEU A 32 5.09 -12.79 -19.73
C LEU A 32 4.19 -13.87 -19.10
N ILE A 33 4.77 -14.99 -18.67
CA ILE A 33 4.01 -16.08 -18.03
C ILE A 33 3.43 -15.59 -16.70
N LEU A 34 4.23 -14.93 -15.88
CA LEU A 34 3.78 -14.38 -14.60
C LEU A 34 2.68 -13.35 -14.78
N THR A 35 2.84 -12.42 -15.74
CA THR A 35 1.81 -11.44 -16.08
C THR A 35 0.48 -12.12 -16.44
N ARG A 36 0.50 -13.17 -17.24
CA ARG A 36 -0.71 -13.93 -17.59
C ARG A 36 -1.32 -14.65 -16.39
N VAL A 37 -0.51 -15.25 -15.54
CA VAL A 37 -0.96 -15.94 -14.33
C VAL A 37 -1.61 -14.95 -13.37
N PHE A 38 -0.97 -13.83 -13.11
CA PHE A 38 -1.55 -12.79 -12.25
C PHE A 38 -2.79 -12.13 -12.86
N ALA A 39 -2.85 -11.97 -14.18
CA ALA A 39 -4.04 -11.47 -14.89
C ALA A 39 -5.27 -12.38 -14.74
N VAL A 40 -5.09 -13.65 -14.41
CA VAL A 40 -6.18 -14.58 -14.10
C VAL A 40 -6.45 -14.64 -12.59
N ILE A 41 -5.42 -14.73 -11.76
CA ILE A 41 -5.56 -14.89 -10.31
C ILE A 41 -6.17 -13.66 -9.66
N MET A 42 -5.76 -12.44 -10.05
CA MET A 42 -6.26 -11.21 -9.45
C MET A 42 -7.77 -10.99 -9.66
N PRO A 43 -8.33 -11.13 -10.89
CA PRO A 43 -9.79 -11.01 -11.05
C PRO A 43 -10.56 -12.10 -10.33
N LEU A 44 -10.03 -13.34 -10.26
CA LEU A 44 -10.67 -14.40 -9.49
C LEU A 44 -10.70 -14.10 -7.99
N GLY A 45 -9.62 -13.54 -7.44
CA GLY A 45 -9.58 -13.06 -6.07
C GLY A 45 -10.56 -11.90 -5.83
N ALA A 46 -10.61 -10.94 -6.75
CA ALA A 46 -11.57 -9.84 -6.69
C ALA A 46 -13.02 -10.33 -6.77
N LEU A 47 -13.30 -11.32 -7.63
CA LEU A 47 -14.62 -11.96 -7.73
C LEU A 47 -15.02 -12.66 -6.43
N ALA A 48 -14.09 -13.40 -5.82
CA ALA A 48 -14.35 -14.06 -4.53
C ALA A 48 -14.70 -13.04 -3.42
N ILE A 49 -13.98 -11.92 -3.35
CA ILE A 49 -14.30 -10.81 -2.42
C ILE A 49 -15.66 -10.20 -2.75
N ALA A 50 -15.95 -9.98 -4.03
CA ALA A 50 -17.22 -9.40 -4.48
C ALA A 50 -18.43 -10.30 -4.15
N LEU A 51 -18.27 -11.60 -4.25
CA LEU A 51 -19.30 -12.58 -3.87
C LEU A 51 -19.54 -12.63 -2.35
N TYR A 52 -18.50 -12.43 -1.56
CA TYR A 52 -18.60 -12.36 -0.10
C TYR A 52 -19.26 -11.07 0.39
N MET A 53 -18.94 -9.95 -0.26
CA MET A 53 -19.46 -8.63 0.09
C MET A 53 -20.69 -8.31 -0.78
N LYS A 54 -21.88 -8.45 -0.25
CA LYS A 54 -23.16 -8.27 -0.95
C LYS A 54 -23.44 -6.85 -1.48
N ASN A 55 -22.63 -5.86 -1.13
CA ASN A 55 -22.87 -4.46 -1.48
C ASN A 55 -21.63 -3.83 -2.13
N ALA A 56 -21.72 -3.52 -3.42
CA ALA A 56 -20.64 -2.89 -4.19
C ALA A 56 -20.18 -1.55 -3.60
N TYR A 57 -21.09 -0.76 -3.01
CA TYR A 57 -20.75 0.49 -2.34
C TYR A 57 -19.82 0.27 -1.14
N GLN A 58 -20.07 -0.77 -0.35
CA GLN A 58 -19.21 -1.11 0.79
C GLN A 58 -17.83 -1.54 0.37
N ILE A 59 -17.71 -2.26 -0.76
CA ILE A 59 -16.40 -2.66 -1.33
C ILE A 59 -15.62 -1.41 -1.73
N LEU A 60 -16.27 -0.49 -2.43
CA LEU A 60 -15.65 0.75 -2.90
C LEU A 60 -15.19 1.63 -1.73
N MET A 61 -16.04 1.83 -0.73
CA MET A 61 -15.70 2.60 0.47
C MET A 61 -14.57 1.96 1.26
N PHE A 62 -14.53 0.64 1.33
CA PHE A 62 -13.43 -0.08 1.99
C PHE A 62 -12.11 0.10 1.22
N ALA A 63 -12.13 -0.04 -0.10
CA ALA A 63 -10.95 0.16 -0.94
C ALA A 63 -10.39 1.59 -0.81
N TRP A 64 -11.26 2.60 -0.77
CA TRP A 64 -10.84 4.00 -0.57
C TRP A 64 -10.29 4.25 0.83
N SER A 65 -10.94 3.69 1.86
CA SER A 65 -10.45 3.77 3.24
C SER A 65 -9.04 3.21 3.38
N PHE A 66 -8.84 2.07 2.75
CA PHE A 66 -7.58 1.36 2.72
C PHE A 66 -6.49 2.17 2.01
N TYR A 67 -6.79 2.69 0.82
CA TYR A 67 -5.85 3.52 0.06
C TYR A 67 -5.48 4.79 0.82
N ALA A 68 -6.46 5.50 1.37
CA ALA A 68 -6.23 6.73 2.12
C ALA A 68 -5.37 6.49 3.38
N ALA A 69 -5.66 5.42 4.14
CA ALA A 69 -4.95 5.10 5.37
C ALA A 69 -3.54 4.55 5.12
N ALA A 70 -3.36 3.71 4.10
CA ALA A 70 -2.10 3.01 3.87
C ALA A 70 -1.15 3.71 2.90
N ALA A 71 -1.64 4.51 1.95
CA ALA A 71 -0.82 5.15 0.94
C ALA A 71 -0.87 6.68 0.99
N GLY A 72 -2.03 7.28 1.21
CA GLY A 72 -2.20 8.73 1.12
C GLY A 72 -1.35 9.50 2.14
N LEU A 73 -1.45 9.17 3.41
CA LEU A 73 -0.67 9.80 4.48
C LEU A 73 0.84 9.59 4.35
N PRO A 74 1.34 8.35 4.11
CA PRO A 74 2.76 8.13 3.89
C PRO A 74 3.32 8.87 2.68
N ALA A 75 2.58 8.93 1.57
CA ALA A 75 2.99 9.67 0.37
C ALA A 75 3.10 11.18 0.67
N PHE A 76 2.10 11.73 1.38
CA PHE A 76 2.13 13.13 1.78
C PHE A 76 3.32 13.43 2.70
N ALA A 77 3.58 12.56 3.67
CA ALA A 77 4.72 12.69 4.58
C ALA A 77 6.06 12.59 3.84
N ALA A 78 6.17 11.70 2.85
CA ALA A 78 7.38 11.55 2.05
C ALA A 78 7.72 12.82 1.26
N LEU A 79 6.71 13.56 0.79
CA LEU A 79 6.90 14.75 -0.02
C LEU A 79 7.12 16.02 0.82
N TYR A 80 6.46 16.15 1.95
CA TYR A 80 6.43 17.41 2.71
C TYR A 80 7.18 17.35 4.04
N TRP A 81 7.38 16.18 4.63
CA TRP A 81 8.01 16.07 5.93
C TRP A 81 9.48 15.68 5.85
N LYS A 82 10.37 16.65 6.01
CA LYS A 82 11.83 16.48 5.91
C LYS A 82 12.44 15.44 6.87
N LYS A 83 11.73 15.06 7.93
CA LYS A 83 12.18 14.06 8.89
C LYS A 83 11.59 12.67 8.64
N ALA A 84 10.80 12.50 7.57
CA ALA A 84 10.29 11.20 7.20
C ALA A 84 11.44 10.28 6.78
N THR A 85 11.47 9.07 7.34
CA THR A 85 12.45 8.04 6.97
C THR A 85 11.75 6.91 6.22
N THR A 86 12.50 6.19 5.38
CA THR A 86 11.96 5.04 4.64
C THR A 86 11.33 4.01 5.60
N ALA A 87 12.00 3.74 6.73
CA ALA A 87 11.48 2.84 7.76
C ALA A 87 10.19 3.36 8.39
N GLY A 88 10.09 4.68 8.64
CA GLY A 88 8.89 5.32 9.15
C GLY A 88 7.72 5.24 8.17
N ILE A 89 7.97 5.49 6.89
CA ILE A 89 6.97 5.39 5.82
C ILE A 89 6.43 3.96 5.73
N LEU A 90 7.30 2.96 5.65
CA LEU A 90 6.91 1.55 5.59
C LEU A 90 6.13 1.10 6.84
N SER A 91 6.60 1.49 8.03
CA SER A 91 5.88 1.17 9.27
C SER A 91 4.50 1.82 9.34
N GLY A 92 4.37 3.06 8.88
CA GLY A 92 3.09 3.76 8.75
C GLY A 92 2.13 3.05 7.80
N MET A 93 2.62 2.64 6.62
CA MET A 93 1.83 1.87 5.65
C MET A 93 1.33 0.54 6.25
N ILE A 94 2.22 -0.23 6.89
CA ILE A 94 1.88 -1.51 7.50
C ILE A 94 0.88 -1.31 8.64
N ALA A 95 1.09 -0.33 9.52
CA ALA A 95 0.19 -0.04 10.63
C ALA A 95 -1.20 0.42 10.14
N GLY A 96 -1.26 1.33 9.18
CA GLY A 96 -2.52 1.77 8.56
C GLY A 96 -3.30 0.62 7.93
N PHE A 97 -2.58 -0.24 7.20
CA PHE A 97 -3.12 -1.43 6.57
C PHE A 97 -3.72 -2.41 7.60
N THR A 98 -2.93 -2.81 8.58
CA THR A 98 -3.34 -3.81 9.58
C THR A 98 -4.50 -3.32 10.45
N VAL A 99 -4.48 -2.06 10.87
CA VAL A 99 -5.56 -1.47 11.66
C VAL A 99 -6.83 -1.31 10.83
N CYS A 100 -6.73 -0.90 9.57
CA CYS A 100 -7.89 -0.77 8.68
C CYS A 100 -8.61 -2.12 8.47
N ILE A 101 -7.85 -3.20 8.24
CA ILE A 101 -8.40 -4.56 8.14
C ILE A 101 -8.98 -5.02 9.49
N GLY A 102 -8.23 -4.89 10.58
CA GLY A 102 -8.67 -5.29 11.91
C GLY A 102 -9.97 -4.60 12.32
N TRP A 103 -10.09 -3.30 12.06
CA TRP A 103 -11.31 -2.53 12.34
C TRP A 103 -12.51 -3.00 11.54
N LYS A 104 -12.29 -3.36 10.28
CA LYS A 104 -13.33 -3.94 9.41
C LYS A 104 -13.78 -5.30 9.91
N LEU A 105 -12.84 -6.17 10.29
CA LEU A 105 -13.13 -7.51 10.83
C LEU A 105 -13.83 -7.43 12.19
N ALA A 106 -13.55 -6.41 12.99
CA ALA A 106 -14.22 -6.15 14.26
C ALA A 106 -15.65 -5.62 14.10
N GLY A 107 -16.16 -5.49 12.87
CA GLY A 107 -17.54 -5.08 12.61
C GLY A 107 -17.77 -3.57 12.69
N LEU A 108 -16.76 -2.74 12.50
CA LEU A 108 -16.81 -1.26 12.54
C LEU A 108 -17.35 -0.76 13.90
N PRO A 109 -16.65 -1.02 15.01
CA PRO A 109 -17.08 -0.58 16.32
C PRO A 109 -17.30 0.94 16.34
N PHE A 110 -18.29 1.38 17.12
CA PHE A 110 -18.71 2.79 17.26
C PHE A 110 -19.27 3.44 15.98
N GLY A 111 -19.59 2.66 14.91
CA GLY A 111 -20.05 3.22 13.64
C GLY A 111 -19.00 4.03 12.87
N LEU A 112 -17.75 4.01 13.31
CA LEU A 112 -16.65 4.73 12.66
C LEU A 112 -16.12 3.94 11.47
N GLY A 113 -16.00 4.59 10.32
CA GLY A 113 -15.36 4.02 9.15
C GLY A 113 -13.90 3.65 9.42
N ALA A 114 -13.43 2.57 8.81
CA ALA A 114 -12.06 2.05 9.00
C ALA A 114 -10.95 3.05 8.63
N THR A 115 -11.28 4.08 7.86
CA THR A 115 -10.34 5.15 7.43
C THR A 115 -9.76 5.91 8.62
N ILE A 116 -10.61 6.30 9.59
CA ILE A 116 -10.17 7.15 10.71
C ILE A 116 -9.18 6.41 11.61
N PRO A 117 -9.48 5.23 12.17
CA PRO A 117 -8.52 4.51 13.00
C PRO A 117 -7.29 4.07 12.21
N GLY A 118 -7.44 3.68 10.94
CA GLY A 118 -6.32 3.35 10.07
C GLY A 118 -5.40 4.54 9.82
N ALA A 119 -5.93 5.72 9.56
CA ALA A 119 -5.16 6.95 9.37
C ALA A 119 -4.43 7.38 10.65
N ILE A 120 -5.08 7.28 11.81
CA ILE A 120 -4.45 7.60 13.10
C ILE A 120 -3.29 6.64 13.38
N ALA A 121 -3.50 5.34 13.18
CA ALA A 121 -2.44 4.35 13.38
C ALA A 121 -1.27 4.53 12.41
N CYS A 122 -1.57 4.83 11.15
CA CYS A 122 -0.56 5.15 10.13
C CYS A 122 0.26 6.38 10.54
N ALA A 123 -0.40 7.48 10.90
CA ALA A 123 0.26 8.70 11.31
C ALA A 123 1.12 8.49 12.57
N ALA A 124 0.60 7.80 13.58
CA ALA A 124 1.32 7.51 14.82
C ALA A 124 2.58 6.65 14.55
N ALA A 125 2.45 5.55 13.84
CA ALA A 125 3.57 4.68 13.52
C ALA A 125 4.61 5.39 12.66
N LEU A 126 4.17 6.14 11.64
CA LEU A 126 5.04 6.93 10.77
C LEU A 126 5.85 7.96 11.56
N VAL A 127 5.20 8.72 12.45
CA VAL A 127 5.87 9.75 13.25
C VAL A 127 6.84 9.11 14.24
N ILE A 128 6.41 8.12 15.02
CA ILE A 128 7.23 7.47 16.04
C ILE A 128 8.47 6.84 15.42
N VAL A 129 8.29 6.03 14.38
CA VAL A 129 9.41 5.32 13.74
C VAL A 129 10.32 6.28 12.99
N SER A 130 9.76 7.30 12.31
CA SER A 130 10.59 8.31 11.63
C SER A 130 11.46 9.07 12.62
N LEU A 131 10.92 9.51 13.76
CA LEU A 131 11.70 10.22 14.76
C LEU A 131 12.76 9.31 15.41
N ALA A 132 12.46 8.04 15.62
CA ALA A 132 13.39 7.07 16.18
C ALA A 132 14.54 6.72 15.19
N THR A 133 14.26 6.71 13.90
CA THR A 133 15.22 6.31 12.86
C THR A 133 15.87 7.49 12.12
N TYR A 134 15.44 8.71 12.38
CA TYR A 134 15.90 9.91 11.69
C TYR A 134 17.43 10.09 11.70
N LYS A 135 18.11 9.78 12.82
CA LYS A 135 19.58 9.86 12.94
C LYS A 135 20.31 8.77 12.15
N LYS A 136 19.63 7.70 11.78
CA LYS A 136 20.25 6.51 11.18
C LYS A 136 20.07 6.42 9.64
N SER A 137 19.07 7.06 9.10
CA SER A 137 18.82 7.04 7.65
C SER A 137 17.93 8.23 7.24
N PRO A 138 18.52 9.38 6.88
CA PRO A 138 17.74 10.45 6.27
C PRO A 138 17.11 9.99 4.96
N SER A 139 15.92 10.48 4.66
CA SER A 139 15.18 10.07 3.46
C SER A 139 15.93 10.47 2.18
N PRO A 140 16.23 9.55 1.28
CA PRO A 140 16.95 9.85 0.04
C PRO A 140 16.15 10.75 -0.93
N PHE A 141 14.85 10.94 -0.70
CA PHE A 141 13.98 11.75 -1.55
C PHE A 141 14.13 13.26 -1.34
N LEU A 142 14.63 13.69 -0.18
CA LEU A 142 14.72 15.11 0.17
C LEU A 142 16.14 15.65 0.10
N ASP A 143 17.14 14.79 -0.04
CA ASP A 143 18.53 15.19 -0.28
C ASP A 143 19.19 14.28 -1.33
N PRO A 144 18.98 14.58 -2.63
CA PRO A 144 19.57 13.81 -3.72
C PRO A 144 21.10 13.86 -3.73
N TYR A 145 21.72 14.72 -2.95
CA TYR A 145 23.16 14.86 -2.84
C TYR A 145 23.79 14.12 -1.66
N ALA A 146 22.98 13.71 -0.65
CA ALA A 146 23.49 12.96 0.51
C ALA A 146 23.92 11.52 0.18
N ALA A 147 23.53 10.99 -0.97
CA ALA A 147 23.89 9.64 -1.42
C ALA A 147 25.26 9.56 -2.14
N LYS A 148 26.03 10.67 -2.22
CA LYS A 148 27.29 10.74 -2.97
C LYS A 148 28.53 11.01 -2.11
N THR A 149 28.42 10.97 -0.79
CA THR A 149 29.58 11.06 0.11
C THR A 149 29.84 9.77 0.88
#